data_803c4c3a8f632fe98d8ee503c610c077
#
_entry.id   803c4c3a8f632fe98d8ee503c610c077
#
_cell.length_a   1.000
_cell.length_b   1.000
_cell.length_c   1.000
_cell.angle_alpha   90.00
_cell.angle_beta   90.00
_cell.angle_gamma   90.00
#
_symmetry.space_group_name_H-M   'P 1'
#
loop_
_entity.id
_entity.type
_entity.pdbx_description
1 polymer ?
#
loop_
_entity_poly.entity_id
_entity_poly.type
_entity_poly.pdbx_seq_one_letter_code
_entity_poly.pdbx_strand_id
1 'polypeptide(L)'
;MINAIDNVVNAISGVLYKPYIVPLFLVLAGVIFTARMGLIQFRLFGESIRVIKEKPTNLDATSSFGALMISTASRVGTGNIMGVSTALCLGGPGAIFWMWITALLGGASAFVESTLAQIYKKRDKDGGSYGGPSYYMQDALGQRWLGVVFSVVLILTYAVGYNMLAAYNTQSTFQTFSFYTPATAAVIGVILAVLFGVCVLGGGRRLTKVTEVLVPLMGVLYVLVSLFVVITHISSIGKVFGMIFKSAFDFKAIFGGFTGSCIMWGIKRGLYSNEAGMGSAPNAAAAAEVSHPVKQGLVQMLSVFIDTLLICSATAFLCLFSGVEPTPDAAGAAYVQASTAAALGSFGPVFIAVAVCLFAFTTLLGNYYYTEGCLRFIMKREPSKGFMLCFRLIATVLVFLGAVISAGLAWDTADLLQALMVIINVPVIVILAKPAVDALRDYEKQRAEGKNPVYRAADNGVEGTDFWN
;
A
#
# COMPACT_ATOMS: atom_id res chain seq x y z
N MET A 1 -28.36 11.73 -7.90
CA MET A 1 -27.21 12.34 -7.18
C MET A 1 -26.00 11.42 -7.18
N ILE A 2 -26.10 10.16 -6.77
CA ILE A 2 -24.98 9.19 -6.77
C ILE A 2 -24.37 9.02 -8.16
N ASN A 3 -25.17 8.78 -9.21
CA ASN A 3 -24.70 8.65 -10.59
C ASN A 3 -23.98 9.90 -11.12
N ALA A 4 -24.37 11.10 -10.66
CA ALA A 4 -23.69 12.34 -11.05
C ALA A 4 -22.30 12.45 -10.38
N ILE A 5 -22.18 12.04 -9.12
CA ILE A 5 -20.91 11.98 -8.41
C ILE A 5 -19.98 10.97 -9.09
N ASP A 6 -20.48 9.78 -9.38
CA ASP A 6 -19.73 8.70 -10.04
C ASP A 6 -19.19 9.15 -11.41
N ASN A 7 -20.01 9.79 -12.23
CA ASN A 7 -19.60 10.34 -13.51
C ASN A 7 -18.48 11.39 -13.40
N VAL A 8 -18.56 12.28 -12.41
CA VAL A 8 -17.53 13.31 -12.17
C VAL A 8 -16.22 12.67 -11.69
N VAL A 9 -16.31 11.74 -10.73
CA VAL A 9 -15.15 11.03 -10.19
C VAL A 9 -14.44 10.24 -11.31
N ASN A 10 -15.19 9.51 -12.12
CA ASN A 10 -14.66 8.72 -13.23
C ASN A 10 -14.04 9.61 -14.31
N ALA A 11 -14.66 10.74 -14.67
CA ALA A 11 -14.10 11.68 -15.64
C ALA A 11 -12.76 12.27 -15.18
N ILE A 12 -12.64 12.67 -13.91
CA ILE A 12 -11.40 13.22 -13.36
C ILE A 12 -10.33 12.12 -13.24
N SER A 13 -10.69 10.95 -12.70
CA SER A 13 -9.78 9.80 -12.61
C SER A 13 -9.25 9.40 -13.98
N GLY A 14 -10.11 9.34 -15.01
CA GLY A 14 -9.73 9.06 -16.39
C GLY A 14 -8.71 10.04 -16.97
N VAL A 15 -8.79 11.32 -16.59
CA VAL A 15 -7.77 12.33 -16.97
C VAL A 15 -6.45 12.09 -16.25
N LEU A 16 -6.49 11.83 -14.93
CA LEU A 16 -5.27 11.66 -14.10
C LEU A 16 -4.47 10.41 -14.48
N TYR A 17 -5.15 9.35 -14.93
CA TYR A 17 -4.50 8.12 -15.41
C TYR A 17 -4.13 8.14 -16.91
N LYS A 18 -4.20 9.30 -17.58
CA LYS A 18 -3.55 9.40 -18.90
C LYS A 18 -2.05 9.13 -18.80
N PRO A 19 -1.40 8.59 -19.84
CA PRO A 19 -0.01 8.12 -19.79
C PRO A 19 0.99 9.14 -19.24
N TYR A 20 0.74 10.41 -19.49
CA TYR A 20 1.65 11.52 -19.18
C TYR A 20 1.41 12.19 -17.82
N ILE A 21 0.48 11.68 -16.98
CA ILE A 21 0.26 12.22 -15.62
C ILE A 21 0.74 11.20 -14.59
N VAL A 22 -0.15 10.50 -13.89
CA VAL A 22 0.21 9.58 -12.80
C VAL A 22 1.19 8.49 -13.24
N PRO A 23 0.98 7.77 -14.38
CA PRO A 23 1.92 6.74 -14.80
C PRO A 23 3.32 7.28 -15.07
N LEU A 24 3.41 8.42 -15.78
CA LEU A 24 4.70 9.05 -16.09
C LEU A 24 5.44 9.49 -14.80
N PHE A 25 4.73 10.13 -13.86
CA PHE A 25 5.33 10.59 -12.60
C PHE A 25 5.93 9.43 -11.81
N LEU A 26 5.20 8.32 -11.68
CA LEU A 26 5.66 7.14 -10.95
C LEU A 26 6.88 6.50 -11.62
N VAL A 27 6.81 6.29 -12.94
CA VAL A 27 7.91 5.64 -13.67
C VAL A 27 9.15 6.52 -13.68
N LEU A 28 9.02 7.82 -13.98
CA LEU A 28 10.15 8.74 -14.00
C LEU A 28 10.81 8.86 -12.63
N ALA A 29 10.04 9.04 -11.56
CA ALA A 29 10.57 9.12 -10.21
C ALA A 29 11.31 7.82 -9.84
N GLY A 30 10.69 6.66 -10.10
CA GLY A 30 11.30 5.36 -9.85
C GLY A 30 12.61 5.16 -10.61
N VAL A 31 12.67 5.54 -11.88
CA VAL A 31 13.90 5.48 -12.71
C VAL A 31 14.97 6.43 -12.17
N ILE A 32 14.61 7.68 -11.90
CA ILE A 32 15.54 8.69 -11.35
C ILE A 32 16.14 8.21 -10.02
N PHE A 33 15.32 7.72 -9.10
CA PHE A 33 15.80 7.24 -7.80
C PHE A 33 16.62 5.97 -7.94
N THR A 34 16.19 5.03 -8.77
CA THR A 34 16.95 3.80 -9.05
C THR A 34 18.35 4.12 -9.58
N ALA A 35 18.44 5.05 -10.53
CA ALA A 35 19.73 5.48 -11.10
C ALA A 35 20.59 6.24 -10.09
N ARG A 36 20.02 7.21 -9.36
CA ARG A 36 20.76 8.02 -8.37
C ARG A 36 21.31 7.22 -7.19
N MET A 37 20.61 6.14 -6.82
CA MET A 37 21.00 5.28 -5.70
C MET A 37 21.67 3.98 -6.13
N GLY A 38 22.06 3.84 -7.41
CA GLY A 38 22.83 2.71 -7.92
C GLY A 38 22.14 1.37 -7.72
N LEU A 39 20.88 1.23 -8.17
CA LEU A 39 20.09 -0.01 -8.08
C LEU A 39 19.95 -0.52 -6.64
N ILE A 40 19.62 0.38 -5.71
CA ILE A 40 19.51 0.10 -4.27
C ILE A 40 18.61 -1.12 -3.96
N GLN A 41 17.60 -1.36 -4.78
CA GLN A 41 16.64 -2.45 -4.66
C GLN A 41 17.31 -3.82 -4.64
N PHE A 42 18.40 -3.96 -5.38
CA PHE A 42 19.15 -5.21 -5.48
C PHE A 42 20.35 -5.19 -4.54
N ARG A 43 21.09 -4.10 -4.52
CA ARG A 43 22.35 -3.95 -3.80
C ARG A 43 22.20 -4.03 -2.28
N LEU A 44 21.11 -3.47 -1.73
CA LEU A 44 20.85 -3.46 -0.29
C LEU A 44 19.65 -4.34 0.12
N PHE A 45 19.20 -5.26 -0.75
CA PHE A 45 18.08 -6.16 -0.42
C PHE A 45 18.39 -7.02 0.83
N GLY A 46 19.57 -7.63 0.90
CA GLY A 46 19.98 -8.40 2.07
C GLY A 46 20.06 -7.56 3.35
N GLU A 47 20.44 -6.29 3.23
CA GLU A 47 20.47 -5.34 4.34
C GLU A 47 19.06 -4.99 4.84
N SER A 48 18.09 -4.86 3.95
CA SER A 48 16.70 -4.60 4.34
C SER A 48 16.14 -5.73 5.23
N ILE A 49 16.52 -6.98 4.95
CA ILE A 49 16.13 -8.14 5.78
C ILE A 49 16.85 -8.13 7.13
N ARG A 50 18.11 -7.69 7.17
CA ARG A 50 18.89 -7.59 8.41
C ARG A 50 18.28 -6.55 9.36
N VAL A 51 17.93 -5.38 8.85
CA VAL A 51 17.42 -4.25 9.63
C VAL A 51 16.09 -4.56 10.33
N ILE A 52 15.25 -5.40 9.74
CA ILE A 52 13.97 -5.80 10.37
C ILE A 52 14.19 -6.51 11.72
N LYS A 53 15.29 -7.23 11.85
CA LYS A 53 15.61 -8.00 13.07
C LYS A 53 16.22 -7.14 14.17
N GLU A 54 16.55 -5.87 13.91
CA GLU A 54 17.08 -4.96 14.91
C GLU A 54 16.01 -4.58 15.93
N LYS A 55 16.37 -4.68 17.20
CA LYS A 55 15.50 -4.28 18.31
C LYS A 55 15.66 -2.78 18.57
N PRO A 56 14.56 -2.07 18.91
CA PRO A 56 14.66 -0.68 19.35
C PRO A 56 15.42 -0.59 20.67
N THR A 57 16.06 0.53 20.92
CA THR A 57 16.74 0.79 22.20
C THR A 57 15.73 1.00 23.32
N ASN A 58 14.64 1.71 23.03
CA ASN A 58 13.50 1.86 23.93
C ASN A 58 12.44 0.80 23.59
N LEU A 59 12.19 -0.13 24.49
CA LEU A 59 11.23 -1.22 24.31
C LEU A 59 9.76 -0.76 24.16
N ASP A 60 9.44 0.47 24.57
CA ASP A 60 8.11 1.08 24.39
C ASP A 60 7.94 1.75 23.03
N ALA A 61 9.03 1.97 22.27
CA ALA A 61 8.99 2.56 20.94
C ALA A 61 8.63 1.52 19.87
N THR A 62 8.13 2.00 18.72
CA THR A 62 7.83 1.15 17.58
C THR A 62 9.11 0.59 16.97
N SER A 63 9.23 -0.72 16.87
CA SER A 63 10.36 -1.40 16.23
C SER A 63 10.29 -1.28 14.70
N SER A 64 11.42 -1.57 14.02
CA SER A 64 11.44 -1.69 12.56
C SER A 64 10.44 -2.73 12.04
N PHE A 65 10.30 -3.86 12.76
CA PHE A 65 9.30 -4.87 12.45
C PHE A 65 7.87 -4.36 12.66
N GLY A 66 7.59 -3.65 13.76
CA GLY A 66 6.28 -3.04 14.00
C GLY A 66 5.88 -2.03 12.91
N ALA A 67 6.81 -1.15 12.51
CA ALA A 67 6.57 -0.22 11.40
C ALA A 67 6.35 -0.94 10.06
N LEU A 68 7.10 -2.02 9.80
CA LEU A 68 6.87 -2.88 8.64
C LEU A 68 5.47 -3.49 8.68
N MET A 69 5.03 -4.01 9.82
CA MET A 69 3.71 -4.66 9.93
C MET A 69 2.56 -3.67 9.78
N ILE A 70 2.70 -2.44 10.29
CA ILE A 70 1.71 -1.38 10.08
C ILE A 70 1.59 -1.03 8.59
N SER A 71 2.71 -0.77 7.92
CA SER A 71 2.70 -0.44 6.49
C SER A 71 2.28 -1.62 5.61
N THR A 72 2.67 -2.83 5.97
CA THR A 72 2.24 -4.05 5.28
C THR A 72 0.76 -4.33 5.52
N ALA A 73 0.21 -4.01 6.69
CA ALA A 73 -1.23 -4.13 6.97
C ALA A 73 -2.09 -3.27 6.04
N SER A 74 -1.65 -2.05 5.73
CA SER A 74 -2.33 -1.20 4.74
C SER A 74 -2.18 -1.75 3.33
N ARG A 75 -0.96 -2.11 2.93
CA ARG A 75 -0.62 -2.58 1.58
C ARG A 75 -1.19 -3.96 1.26
N VAL A 76 -0.87 -4.97 2.12
CA VAL A 76 -1.34 -6.35 1.94
C VAL A 76 -2.80 -6.44 2.36
N GLY A 77 -3.66 -6.13 1.43
CA GLY A 77 -5.08 -6.01 1.62
C GLY A 77 -5.90 -6.58 0.48
N THR A 78 -7.10 -6.06 0.32
CA THR A 78 -7.99 -6.50 -0.77
C THR A 78 -7.40 -6.23 -2.16
N GLY A 79 -6.45 -5.29 -2.28
CA GLY A 79 -5.75 -4.97 -3.52
C GLY A 79 -4.96 -6.15 -4.09
N ASN A 80 -4.31 -6.91 -3.22
CA ASN A 80 -3.52 -8.08 -3.62
C ASN A 80 -4.38 -9.22 -4.19
N ILE A 81 -5.66 -9.27 -3.89
CA ILE A 81 -6.58 -10.30 -4.39
C ILE A 81 -7.48 -9.70 -5.47
N MET A 82 -8.29 -8.70 -5.13
CA MET A 82 -9.26 -8.10 -6.05
C MET A 82 -8.60 -7.21 -7.10
N GLY A 83 -7.56 -6.45 -6.72
CA GLY A 83 -6.81 -5.61 -7.65
C GLY A 83 -6.06 -6.45 -8.68
N VAL A 84 -5.42 -7.54 -8.27
CA VAL A 84 -4.75 -8.48 -9.19
C VAL A 84 -5.76 -9.16 -10.12
N SER A 85 -6.90 -9.61 -9.60
CA SER A 85 -8.00 -10.13 -10.43
C SER A 85 -8.44 -9.10 -11.49
N THR A 86 -8.70 -7.87 -11.06
CA THR A 86 -9.09 -6.78 -11.96
C THR A 86 -8.02 -6.51 -13.01
N ALA A 87 -6.73 -6.51 -12.63
CA ALA A 87 -5.62 -6.35 -13.57
C ALA A 87 -5.58 -7.46 -14.62
N LEU A 88 -5.78 -8.72 -14.21
CA LEU A 88 -5.84 -9.87 -15.11
C LEU A 88 -7.05 -9.82 -16.05
N CYS A 89 -8.23 -9.50 -15.52
CA CYS A 89 -9.48 -9.50 -16.29
C CYS A 89 -9.59 -8.33 -17.28
N LEU A 90 -9.05 -7.17 -16.94
CA LEU A 90 -9.17 -5.95 -17.75
C LEU A 90 -7.90 -5.60 -18.53
N GLY A 91 -6.73 -5.95 -18.00
CA GLY A 91 -5.43 -5.69 -18.62
C GLY A 91 -4.77 -6.94 -19.22
N GLY A 92 -5.31 -8.13 -18.95
CA GLY A 92 -4.72 -9.40 -19.35
C GLY A 92 -3.48 -9.82 -18.53
N PRO A 93 -2.92 -11.02 -18.79
CA PRO A 93 -1.78 -11.56 -18.03
C PRO A 93 -0.54 -10.66 -17.99
N GLY A 94 -0.32 -9.85 -19.04
CA GLY A 94 0.80 -8.90 -19.11
C GLY A 94 0.77 -7.81 -18.05
N ALA A 95 -0.39 -7.53 -17.45
CA ALA A 95 -0.52 -6.56 -16.36
C ALA A 95 0.33 -6.96 -15.14
N ILE A 96 0.52 -8.26 -14.91
CA ILE A 96 1.36 -8.77 -13.81
C ILE A 96 2.82 -8.40 -13.99
N PHE A 97 3.35 -8.50 -15.21
CA PHE A 97 4.71 -8.06 -15.51
C PHE A 97 4.89 -6.57 -15.18
N TRP A 98 3.92 -5.74 -15.58
CA TRP A 98 3.99 -4.30 -15.30
C TRP A 98 3.78 -3.96 -13.83
N MET A 99 3.03 -4.75 -13.07
CA MET A 99 3.00 -4.66 -11.62
C MET A 99 4.38 -4.94 -11.00
N TRP A 100 5.12 -5.95 -11.48
CA TRP A 100 6.49 -6.22 -11.02
C TRP A 100 7.44 -5.05 -11.32
N ILE A 101 7.39 -4.51 -12.54
CA ILE A 101 8.20 -3.33 -12.90
C ILE A 101 7.86 -2.14 -12.03
N THR A 102 6.57 -1.89 -11.80
CA THR A 102 6.11 -0.79 -10.92
C THR A 102 6.59 -0.99 -9.49
N ALA A 103 6.59 -2.21 -8.96
CA ALA A 103 7.09 -2.50 -7.63
C ALA A 103 8.61 -2.32 -7.51
N LEU A 104 9.38 -2.77 -8.52
CA LEU A 104 10.83 -2.58 -8.54
C LEU A 104 11.19 -1.09 -8.56
N LEU A 105 10.60 -0.32 -9.46
CA LEU A 105 10.83 1.13 -9.54
C LEU A 105 10.26 1.85 -8.31
N GLY A 106 9.06 1.49 -7.89
CA GLY A 106 8.39 2.05 -6.72
C GLY A 106 9.14 1.79 -5.41
N GLY A 107 9.84 0.67 -5.30
CA GLY A 107 10.69 0.39 -4.14
C GLY A 107 11.74 1.47 -3.87
N ALA A 108 12.34 2.06 -4.93
CA ALA A 108 13.24 3.19 -4.79
C ALA A 108 12.51 4.47 -4.31
N SER A 109 11.28 4.71 -4.78
CA SER A 109 10.46 5.83 -4.32
C SER A 109 10.08 5.66 -2.85
N ALA A 110 9.65 4.46 -2.45
CA ALA A 110 9.32 4.12 -1.07
C ALA A 110 10.51 4.29 -0.12
N PHE A 111 11.73 3.96 -0.59
CA PHE A 111 12.97 4.21 0.14
C PHE A 111 13.17 5.71 0.39
N VAL A 112 13.06 6.55 -0.65
CA VAL A 112 13.30 8.00 -0.54
C VAL A 112 12.28 8.64 0.39
N GLU A 113 10.97 8.43 0.15
CA GLU A 113 9.91 9.04 0.95
C GLU A 113 9.99 8.64 2.43
N SER A 114 10.34 7.39 2.73
CA SER A 114 10.42 6.88 4.10
C SER A 114 11.71 7.32 4.81
N THR A 115 12.82 7.46 4.07
CA THR A 115 14.04 8.06 4.59
C THR A 115 13.84 9.54 4.93
N LEU A 116 13.16 10.31 4.07
CA LEU A 116 12.80 11.69 4.33
C LEU A 116 11.89 11.83 5.56
N ALA A 117 10.89 10.97 5.68
CA ALA A 117 9.99 10.97 6.84
C ALA A 117 10.72 10.68 8.16
N GLN A 118 11.74 9.84 8.13
CA GLN A 118 12.60 9.59 9.28
C GLN A 118 13.54 10.78 9.57
N ILE A 119 14.09 11.45 8.56
CA ILE A 119 14.95 12.63 8.74
C ILE A 119 14.16 13.74 9.44
N TYR A 120 12.93 14.02 9.00
CA TYR A 120 12.10 15.13 9.48
C TYR A 120 11.03 14.72 10.50
N LYS A 121 11.19 13.56 11.17
CA LYS A 121 10.27 13.11 12.21
C LYS A 121 10.33 13.99 13.46
N LYS A 122 9.26 13.99 14.24
CA LYS A 122 9.10 14.75 15.47
C LYS A 122 9.10 13.83 16.69
N ARG A 123 9.57 14.35 17.83
CA ARG A 123 9.50 13.64 19.11
C ARG A 123 8.07 13.63 19.63
N ASP A 124 7.63 12.51 20.13
CA ASP A 124 6.38 12.41 20.88
C ASP A 124 6.64 12.65 22.38
N LYS A 125 5.61 13.06 23.09
CA LYS A 125 5.66 13.29 24.55
C LYS A 125 5.99 12.02 25.33
N ASP A 126 5.58 10.88 24.82
CA ASP A 126 5.79 9.56 25.43
C ASP A 126 7.15 8.93 25.04
N GLY A 127 8.07 9.71 24.47
CA GLY A 127 9.41 9.25 24.05
C GLY A 127 9.45 8.54 22.71
N GLY A 128 8.32 8.37 22.01
CA GLY A 128 8.24 7.87 20.65
C GLY A 128 8.53 8.93 19.59
N SER A 129 8.23 8.62 18.35
CA SER A 129 8.31 9.57 17.23
C SER A 129 7.12 9.43 16.27
N TYR A 130 6.85 10.50 15.54
CA TYR A 130 5.82 10.56 14.51
C TYR A 130 6.27 11.49 13.38
N GLY A 131 5.65 11.36 12.21
CA GLY A 131 6.03 12.18 11.06
C GLY A 131 5.25 11.76 9.82
N GLY A 132 5.85 11.96 8.66
CA GLY A 132 5.28 11.63 7.37
C GLY A 132 5.47 12.76 6.36
N PRO A 133 4.84 12.69 5.17
CA PRO A 133 5.05 13.66 4.10
C PRO A 133 4.74 15.09 4.48
N SER A 134 3.69 15.32 5.25
CA SER A 134 3.30 16.66 5.69
C SER A 134 4.41 17.37 6.45
N TYR A 135 5.22 16.61 7.20
CA TYR A 135 6.32 17.16 8.00
C TYR A 135 7.51 17.54 7.12
N TYR A 136 7.93 16.70 6.16
CA TYR A 136 9.01 17.11 5.26
C TYR A 136 8.56 18.18 4.26
N MET A 137 7.28 18.26 3.90
CA MET A 137 6.74 19.39 3.13
C MET A 137 6.83 20.71 3.91
N GLN A 138 6.58 20.67 5.22
CA GLN A 138 6.70 21.85 6.08
C GLN A 138 8.16 22.19 6.38
N ASP A 139 8.96 21.23 6.85
CA ASP A 139 10.26 21.51 7.47
C ASP A 139 11.39 21.56 6.44
N ALA A 140 11.31 20.79 5.34
CA ALA A 140 12.30 20.80 4.27
C ALA A 140 11.96 21.77 3.13
N LEU A 141 10.68 21.90 2.73
CA LEU A 141 10.25 22.83 1.69
C LEU A 141 9.78 24.18 2.22
N GLY A 142 9.55 24.33 3.52
CA GLY A 142 8.92 25.53 4.09
C GLY A 142 7.44 25.71 3.72
N GLN A 143 6.79 24.68 3.16
CA GLN A 143 5.44 24.77 2.57
C GLN A 143 4.38 24.05 3.43
N ARG A 144 4.07 24.64 4.60
CA ARG A 144 3.06 24.06 5.49
C ARG A 144 1.69 23.87 4.84
N TRP A 145 1.25 24.82 3.97
CA TRP A 145 -0.03 24.71 3.29
C TRP A 145 -0.12 23.44 2.45
N LEU A 146 0.97 23.05 1.77
CA LEU A 146 1.06 21.84 0.98
C LEU A 146 0.95 20.59 1.87
N GLY A 147 1.60 20.61 3.04
CA GLY A 147 1.48 19.56 4.05
C GLY A 147 0.04 19.40 4.57
N VAL A 148 -0.70 20.53 4.74
CA VAL A 148 -2.13 20.48 5.12
C VAL A 148 -2.98 19.89 4.00
N VAL A 149 -2.79 20.33 2.76
CA VAL A 149 -3.51 19.76 1.59
C VAL A 149 -3.23 18.25 1.48
N PHE A 150 -1.96 17.84 1.57
CA PHE A 150 -1.59 16.43 1.56
C PHE A 150 -2.26 15.65 2.69
N SER A 151 -2.25 16.18 3.92
CA SER A 151 -2.90 15.53 5.08
C SER A 151 -4.41 15.34 4.87
N VAL A 152 -5.09 16.33 4.30
CA VAL A 152 -6.53 16.23 4.00
C VAL A 152 -6.78 15.15 2.94
N VAL A 153 -6.00 15.16 1.84
CA VAL A 153 -6.12 14.15 0.78
C VAL A 153 -5.82 12.76 1.33
N LEU A 154 -4.79 12.61 2.18
CA LEU A 154 -4.48 11.32 2.81
C LEU A 154 -5.64 10.83 3.68
N ILE A 155 -6.23 11.67 4.52
CA ILE A 155 -7.38 11.30 5.34
C ILE A 155 -8.56 10.86 4.44
N LEU A 156 -8.86 11.60 3.38
CA LEU A 156 -9.90 11.21 2.43
C LEU A 156 -9.58 9.89 1.73
N THR A 157 -8.32 9.67 1.35
CA THR A 157 -7.89 8.42 0.70
C THR A 157 -8.08 7.23 1.64
N TYR A 158 -7.56 7.31 2.86
CA TYR A 158 -7.45 6.14 3.74
C TYR A 158 -8.66 5.95 4.65
N ALA A 159 -9.23 7.03 5.23
CA ALA A 159 -10.43 6.89 6.05
C ALA A 159 -11.72 6.75 5.23
N VAL A 160 -11.75 7.27 3.99
CA VAL A 160 -12.93 7.19 3.12
C VAL A 160 -12.70 6.20 1.99
N GLY A 161 -11.93 6.57 0.95
CA GLY A 161 -11.82 5.81 -0.30
C GLY A 161 -11.40 4.36 -0.09
N TYR A 162 -10.24 4.13 0.52
CA TYR A 162 -9.67 2.79 0.69
C TYR A 162 -10.43 1.95 1.72
N ASN A 163 -10.91 2.55 2.83
CA ASN A 163 -11.68 1.82 3.81
C ASN A 163 -13.06 1.41 3.26
N MET A 164 -13.72 2.29 2.50
CA MET A 164 -14.97 1.94 1.82
C MET A 164 -14.75 0.84 0.78
N LEU A 165 -13.67 0.94 -0.01
CA LEU A 165 -13.33 -0.08 -1.01
C LEU A 165 -12.99 -1.43 -0.36
N ALA A 166 -12.25 -1.45 0.77
CA ALA A 166 -11.96 -2.67 1.50
C ALA A 166 -13.24 -3.34 2.02
N ALA A 167 -14.17 -2.57 2.54
CA ALA A 167 -15.47 -3.06 2.99
C ALA A 167 -16.33 -3.58 1.83
N TYR A 168 -16.36 -2.85 0.69
CA TYR A 168 -17.01 -3.31 -0.53
C TYR A 168 -16.42 -4.65 -1.02
N ASN A 169 -15.11 -4.74 -1.15
CA ASN A 169 -14.43 -5.94 -1.60
C ASN A 169 -14.72 -7.14 -0.69
N THR A 170 -14.83 -6.92 0.62
CA THR A 170 -15.18 -7.98 1.56
C THR A 170 -16.57 -8.52 1.28
N GLN A 171 -17.59 -7.67 1.22
CA GLN A 171 -18.95 -8.16 0.98
C GLN A 171 -19.10 -8.80 -0.41
N SER A 172 -18.37 -8.30 -1.42
CA SER A 172 -18.45 -8.84 -2.79
C SER A 172 -17.96 -10.29 -2.90
N THR A 173 -17.07 -10.76 -2.01
CA THR A 173 -16.67 -12.16 -1.99
C THR A 173 -17.74 -13.12 -1.59
N PHE A 174 -18.81 -12.64 -0.96
CA PHE A 174 -19.93 -13.48 -0.57
C PHE A 174 -21.00 -13.57 -1.65
N GLN A 175 -20.93 -12.76 -2.71
CA GLN A 175 -21.92 -12.75 -3.80
C GLN A 175 -22.00 -14.07 -4.57
N THR A 176 -20.95 -14.89 -4.55
CA THR A 176 -20.91 -16.20 -5.21
C THR A 176 -21.61 -17.31 -4.40
N PHE A 177 -21.93 -17.06 -3.14
CA PHE A 177 -22.59 -18.04 -2.29
C PHE A 177 -24.12 -17.92 -2.35
N SER A 178 -24.80 -19.06 -2.31
CA SER A 178 -26.26 -19.15 -2.45
C SER A 178 -27.07 -18.42 -1.37
N PHE A 179 -26.46 -18.18 -0.20
CA PHE A 179 -27.12 -17.46 0.90
C PHE A 179 -27.03 -15.93 0.76
N TYR A 180 -26.30 -15.41 -0.24
CA TYR A 180 -26.11 -13.98 -0.39
C TYR A 180 -27.40 -13.28 -0.83
N THR A 181 -27.69 -12.19 -0.13
CA THR A 181 -28.78 -11.25 -0.42
C THR A 181 -28.28 -9.81 -0.18
N PRO A 182 -29.01 -8.78 -0.62
CA PRO A 182 -28.68 -7.40 -0.26
C PRO A 182 -28.58 -7.16 1.26
N ALA A 183 -29.36 -7.88 2.06
CA ALA A 183 -29.25 -7.84 3.52
C ALA A 183 -27.92 -8.41 4.04
N THR A 184 -27.37 -9.42 3.36
CA THR A 184 -26.06 -10.02 3.69
C THR A 184 -24.94 -8.97 3.62
N ALA A 185 -24.96 -8.09 2.60
CA ALA A 185 -23.97 -7.00 2.48
C ALA A 185 -24.02 -6.07 3.69
N ALA A 186 -25.21 -5.68 4.14
CA ALA A 186 -25.38 -4.84 5.33
C ALA A 186 -24.90 -5.55 6.62
N VAL A 187 -25.20 -6.85 6.77
CA VAL A 187 -24.74 -7.64 7.93
C VAL A 187 -23.20 -7.71 7.96
N ILE A 188 -22.55 -8.00 6.83
CA ILE A 188 -21.09 -8.02 6.72
C ILE A 188 -20.52 -6.63 7.04
N GLY A 189 -21.13 -5.57 6.52
CA GLY A 189 -20.76 -4.19 6.82
C GLY A 189 -20.81 -3.86 8.31
N VAL A 190 -21.89 -4.29 9.01
CA VAL A 190 -22.02 -4.11 10.47
C VAL A 190 -20.91 -4.88 11.21
N ILE A 191 -20.67 -6.15 10.84
CA ILE A 191 -19.62 -6.96 11.49
C ILE A 191 -18.25 -6.30 11.33
N LEU A 192 -17.89 -5.88 10.11
CA LEU A 192 -16.62 -5.20 9.85
C LEU A 192 -16.52 -3.88 10.63
N ALA A 193 -17.57 -3.07 10.62
CA ALA A 193 -17.60 -1.80 11.34
C ALA A 193 -17.43 -1.99 12.84
N VAL A 194 -18.10 -2.98 13.45
CA VAL A 194 -17.97 -3.30 14.87
C VAL A 194 -16.55 -3.77 15.20
N LEU A 195 -15.98 -4.72 14.43
CA LEU A 195 -14.62 -5.20 14.64
C LEU A 195 -13.60 -4.07 14.51
N PHE A 196 -13.71 -3.25 13.47
CA PHE A 196 -12.87 -2.08 13.26
C PHE A 196 -13.02 -1.09 14.42
N GLY A 197 -14.24 -0.70 14.79
CA GLY A 197 -14.53 0.23 15.87
C GLY A 197 -13.93 -0.20 17.20
N VAL A 198 -14.08 -1.48 17.57
CA VAL A 198 -13.48 -2.05 18.81
C VAL A 198 -11.95 -1.94 18.79
N CYS A 199 -11.32 -2.15 17.63
CA CYS A 199 -9.86 -2.03 17.52
C CYS A 199 -9.38 -0.58 17.61
N VAL A 200 -9.99 0.34 16.86
CA VAL A 200 -9.52 1.74 16.81
C VAL A 200 -9.77 2.49 18.13
N LEU A 201 -10.78 2.10 18.90
CA LEU A 201 -10.99 2.64 20.26
C LEU A 201 -9.85 2.29 21.22
N GLY A 202 -9.10 1.21 20.95
CA GLY A 202 -7.91 0.81 21.72
C GLY A 202 -6.63 1.59 21.44
N GLY A 203 -6.64 2.48 20.43
CA GLY A 203 -5.51 3.35 20.07
C GLY A 203 -4.37 2.63 19.30
N GLY A 204 -3.35 3.39 18.91
CA GLY A 204 -2.28 2.95 18.01
C GLY A 204 -1.48 1.72 18.52
N ARG A 205 -1.17 1.61 19.81
CA ARG A 205 -0.47 0.44 20.36
C ARG A 205 -1.26 -0.87 20.15
N ARG A 206 -2.60 -0.83 20.26
CA ARG A 206 -3.45 -1.99 20.00
C ARG A 206 -3.45 -2.36 18.54
N LEU A 207 -3.52 -1.36 17.65
CA LEU A 207 -3.46 -1.57 16.21
C LEU A 207 -2.15 -2.28 15.81
N THR A 208 -1.01 -1.78 16.27
CA THR A 208 0.30 -2.39 16.02
C THR A 208 0.36 -3.85 16.46
N LYS A 209 -0.07 -4.15 17.69
CA LYS A 209 -0.07 -5.53 18.23
C LYS A 209 -0.95 -6.49 17.41
N VAL A 210 -2.11 -6.04 16.95
CA VAL A 210 -3.00 -6.85 16.11
C VAL A 210 -2.36 -7.11 14.73
N THR A 211 -1.78 -6.08 14.11
CA THR A 211 -1.15 -6.22 12.79
C THR A 211 0.13 -7.06 12.83
N GLU A 212 0.94 -6.96 13.89
CA GLU A 212 2.16 -7.77 14.07
C GLU A 212 1.89 -9.29 14.09
N VAL A 213 0.69 -9.71 14.49
CA VAL A 213 0.29 -11.12 14.51
C VAL A 213 -0.47 -11.53 13.24
N LEU A 214 -1.48 -10.74 12.86
CA LEU A 214 -2.37 -11.13 11.76
C LEU A 214 -1.70 -11.05 10.39
N VAL A 215 -0.88 -10.01 10.14
CA VAL A 215 -0.28 -9.80 8.81
C VAL A 215 0.67 -10.93 8.41
N PRO A 216 1.64 -11.35 9.23
CA PRO A 216 2.48 -12.50 8.88
C PRO A 216 1.69 -13.79 8.73
N LEU A 217 0.74 -14.04 9.64
CA LEU A 217 -0.07 -15.26 9.61
C LEU A 217 -0.87 -15.38 8.31
N MET A 218 -1.62 -14.34 7.95
CA MET A 218 -2.45 -14.37 6.74
C MET A 218 -1.59 -14.40 5.47
N GLY A 219 -0.49 -13.63 5.44
CA GLY A 219 0.41 -13.59 4.30
C GLY A 219 1.08 -14.95 4.03
N VAL A 220 1.61 -15.59 5.07
CA VAL A 220 2.24 -16.90 4.96
C VAL A 220 1.22 -17.96 4.51
N LEU A 221 0.04 -18.01 5.15
CA LEU A 221 -1.00 -18.97 4.75
C LEU A 221 -1.42 -18.78 3.29
N TYR A 222 -1.60 -17.54 2.86
CA TYR A 222 -1.98 -17.22 1.48
C TYR A 222 -0.92 -17.66 0.47
N VAL A 223 0.35 -17.37 0.74
CA VAL A 223 1.46 -17.79 -0.12
C VAL A 223 1.61 -19.31 -0.16
N LEU A 224 1.44 -20.03 0.97
CA LEU A 224 1.51 -21.48 1.01
C LEU A 224 0.41 -22.13 0.16
N VAL A 225 -0.82 -21.63 0.22
CA VAL A 225 -1.91 -22.14 -0.64
C VAL A 225 -1.63 -21.87 -2.12
N SER A 226 -1.15 -20.67 -2.45
CA SER A 226 -0.75 -20.36 -3.83
C SER A 226 0.38 -21.27 -4.32
N LEU A 227 1.41 -21.47 -3.48
CA LEU A 227 2.54 -22.34 -3.80
C LEU A 227 2.08 -23.80 -4.01
N PHE A 228 1.14 -24.27 -3.20
CA PHE A 228 0.54 -25.59 -3.39
C PHE A 228 -0.11 -25.72 -4.77
N VAL A 229 -0.90 -24.70 -5.20
CA VAL A 229 -1.51 -24.70 -6.54
C VAL A 229 -0.45 -24.69 -7.65
N VAL A 230 0.61 -23.87 -7.51
CA VAL A 230 1.72 -23.83 -8.48
C VAL A 230 2.42 -25.18 -8.57
N ILE A 231 2.73 -25.84 -7.45
CA ILE A 231 3.42 -27.11 -7.41
C ILE A 231 2.57 -28.21 -8.05
N THR A 232 1.28 -28.26 -7.75
CA THR A 232 0.37 -29.27 -8.32
C THR A 232 0.14 -29.09 -9.82
N HIS A 233 0.35 -27.87 -10.35
CA HIS A 233 0.21 -27.56 -11.77
C HIS A 233 1.53 -27.15 -12.42
N ILE A 234 2.66 -27.63 -11.91
CA ILE A 234 4.02 -27.20 -12.32
C ILE A 234 4.30 -27.38 -13.82
N SER A 235 3.66 -28.37 -14.46
CA SER A 235 3.75 -28.57 -15.91
C SER A 235 3.28 -27.37 -16.73
N SER A 236 2.43 -26.52 -16.17
CA SER A 236 1.90 -25.32 -16.82
C SER A 236 2.82 -24.08 -16.69
N ILE A 237 3.96 -24.19 -15.97
CA ILE A 237 4.82 -23.04 -15.66
C ILE A 237 5.27 -22.29 -16.93
N GLY A 238 5.74 -23.01 -17.94
CA GLY A 238 6.16 -22.42 -19.21
C GLY A 238 5.02 -21.70 -19.95
N LYS A 239 3.81 -22.26 -19.91
CA LYS A 239 2.61 -21.64 -20.48
C LYS A 239 2.25 -20.36 -19.75
N VAL A 240 2.22 -20.36 -18.42
CA VAL A 240 1.86 -19.20 -17.60
C VAL A 240 2.85 -18.04 -17.80
N PHE A 241 4.15 -18.29 -17.69
CA PHE A 241 5.14 -17.26 -17.97
C PHE A 241 5.11 -16.80 -19.43
N GLY A 242 4.92 -17.70 -20.37
CA GLY A 242 4.73 -17.36 -21.78
C GLY A 242 3.54 -16.42 -22.01
N MET A 243 2.40 -16.66 -21.34
CA MET A 243 1.23 -15.75 -21.40
C MET A 243 1.55 -14.38 -20.83
N ILE A 244 2.21 -14.31 -19.66
CA ILE A 244 2.58 -13.03 -19.02
C ILE A 244 3.48 -12.21 -19.95
N PHE A 245 4.59 -12.78 -20.42
CA PHE A 245 5.56 -12.04 -21.24
C PHE A 245 5.01 -11.71 -22.63
N LYS A 246 4.31 -12.63 -23.30
CA LYS A 246 3.71 -12.35 -24.61
C LYS A 246 2.69 -11.21 -24.53
N SER A 247 1.83 -11.22 -23.50
CA SER A 247 0.83 -10.17 -23.29
C SER A 247 1.49 -8.83 -22.87
N ALA A 248 2.56 -8.87 -22.07
CA ALA A 248 3.24 -7.67 -21.59
C ALA A 248 3.90 -6.85 -22.70
N PHE A 249 4.29 -7.49 -23.81
CA PHE A 249 4.96 -6.88 -24.95
C PHE A 249 4.13 -6.91 -26.23
N ASP A 250 2.82 -7.08 -26.13
CA ASP A 250 1.90 -6.90 -27.25
C ASP A 250 1.70 -5.40 -27.53
N PHE A 251 2.68 -4.81 -28.22
CA PHE A 251 2.67 -3.38 -28.52
C PHE A 251 1.50 -2.94 -29.41
N LYS A 252 0.90 -3.84 -30.22
CA LYS A 252 -0.29 -3.50 -31.00
C LYS A 252 -1.50 -3.27 -30.11
N ALA A 253 -1.71 -4.14 -29.13
CA ALA A 253 -2.77 -3.97 -28.15
C ALA A 253 -2.52 -2.74 -27.24
N ILE A 254 -1.27 -2.52 -26.80
CA ILE A 254 -0.90 -1.39 -25.95
C ILE A 254 -1.14 -0.05 -26.63
N PHE A 255 -0.63 0.13 -27.86
CA PHE A 255 -0.78 1.40 -28.58
C PHE A 255 -2.15 1.59 -29.24
N GLY A 256 -2.92 0.52 -29.42
CA GLY A 256 -4.31 0.57 -29.88
C GLY A 256 -5.28 1.15 -28.85
N GLY A 257 -4.97 1.06 -27.55
CA GLY A 257 -5.81 1.58 -26.47
C GLY A 257 -5.09 1.60 -25.14
N PHE A 258 -4.22 2.60 -24.91
CA PHE A 258 -3.38 2.65 -23.69
C PHE A 258 -4.16 2.56 -22.38
N THR A 259 -5.32 3.21 -22.29
CA THR A 259 -6.16 3.22 -21.06
C THR A 259 -6.71 1.85 -20.69
N GLY A 260 -6.85 0.94 -21.67
CA GLY A 260 -7.23 -0.46 -21.45
C GLY A 260 -6.06 -1.43 -21.47
N SER A 261 -4.81 -0.94 -21.62
CA SER A 261 -3.64 -1.79 -21.80
C SER A 261 -3.18 -2.48 -20.52
N CYS A 262 -2.42 -3.55 -20.68
CA CYS A 262 -1.75 -4.24 -19.56
C CYS A 262 -0.81 -3.31 -18.78
N ILE A 263 -0.19 -2.32 -19.43
CA ILE A 263 0.66 -1.31 -18.77
C ILE A 263 -0.17 -0.49 -17.78
N MET A 264 -1.27 0.09 -18.26
CA MET A 264 -2.13 0.95 -17.44
C MET A 264 -2.71 0.18 -16.24
N TRP A 265 -3.26 -1.00 -16.49
CA TRP A 265 -3.83 -1.82 -15.42
C TRP A 265 -2.75 -2.32 -14.45
N GLY A 266 -1.57 -2.66 -14.94
CA GLY A 266 -0.41 -3.01 -14.12
C GLY A 266 0.04 -1.87 -13.20
N ILE A 267 0.16 -0.65 -13.74
CA ILE A 267 0.52 0.54 -12.94
C ILE A 267 -0.59 0.87 -11.94
N LYS A 268 -1.85 0.91 -12.38
CA LYS A 268 -3.01 1.32 -11.58
C LYS A 268 -3.24 0.37 -10.38
N ARG A 269 -3.24 -0.93 -10.62
CA ARG A 269 -3.44 -1.93 -9.58
C ARG A 269 -2.17 -2.21 -8.77
N GLY A 270 -0.99 -2.08 -9.38
CA GLY A 270 0.29 -2.09 -8.66
C GLY A 270 0.38 -0.96 -7.65
N LEU A 271 0.06 0.27 -8.05
CA LEU A 271 0.05 1.44 -7.16
C LEU A 271 -0.96 1.27 -6.01
N TYR A 272 -2.18 0.80 -6.31
CA TYR A 272 -3.21 0.55 -5.30
C TYR A 272 -2.74 -0.47 -4.25
N SER A 273 -1.97 -1.48 -4.66
CA SER A 273 -1.45 -2.50 -3.78
C SER A 273 -0.24 -2.02 -2.97
N ASN A 274 0.83 -1.56 -3.65
CA ASN A 274 2.11 -1.30 -3.00
C ASN A 274 2.28 0.12 -2.44
N GLU A 275 1.42 1.06 -2.81
CA GLU A 275 1.37 2.45 -2.33
C GLU A 275 2.70 3.23 -2.51
N ALA A 276 3.62 2.77 -3.33
CA ALA A 276 4.95 3.38 -3.48
C ALA A 276 4.88 4.75 -4.17
N GLY A 277 5.42 5.77 -3.53
CA GLY A 277 5.37 7.15 -3.99
C GLY A 277 4.08 7.91 -3.61
N MET A 278 3.11 7.24 -2.97
CA MET A 278 1.90 7.91 -2.48
C MET A 278 2.13 8.72 -1.20
N GLY A 279 3.17 8.42 -0.43
CA GLY A 279 3.45 9.10 0.84
C GLY A 279 2.65 8.58 2.03
N SER A 280 2.09 7.39 1.96
CA SER A 280 1.32 6.76 3.05
C SER A 280 2.22 6.08 4.07
N ALA A 281 3.01 5.11 3.62
CA ALA A 281 3.94 4.35 4.45
C ALA A 281 4.96 5.18 5.23
N PRO A 282 5.42 6.35 4.75
CA PRO A 282 6.23 7.27 5.54
C PRO A 282 5.68 7.63 6.92
N ASN A 283 4.34 7.61 7.11
CA ASN A 283 3.73 7.85 8.42
C ASN A 283 4.05 6.71 9.43
N ALA A 284 4.07 5.46 8.97
CA ALA A 284 4.52 4.33 9.79
C ALA A 284 6.05 4.33 9.96
N ALA A 285 6.78 4.62 8.89
CA ALA A 285 8.23 4.68 8.92
C ALA A 285 8.75 5.70 9.96
N ALA A 286 8.13 6.88 10.06
CA ALA A 286 8.51 7.93 10.99
C ALA A 286 8.31 7.54 12.47
N ALA A 287 7.40 6.62 12.77
CA ALA A 287 7.16 6.15 14.12
C ALA A 287 8.21 5.16 14.63
N ALA A 288 9.02 4.59 13.73
CA ALA A 288 10.02 3.62 14.12
C ALA A 288 11.24 4.26 14.81
N GLU A 289 11.72 3.60 15.88
CA GLU A 289 12.98 3.93 16.49
C GLU A 289 14.11 3.17 15.79
N VAL A 290 14.99 3.91 15.15
CA VAL A 290 16.17 3.40 14.45
C VAL A 290 17.36 4.30 14.69
N SER A 291 18.57 3.79 14.56
CA SER A 291 19.81 4.58 14.70
C SER A 291 20.14 5.41 13.46
N HIS A 292 19.51 5.11 12.31
CA HIS A 292 19.79 5.80 11.05
C HIS A 292 18.53 5.81 10.14
N PRO A 293 18.15 6.95 9.51
CA PRO A 293 16.95 7.07 8.67
C PRO A 293 16.85 6.05 7.53
N VAL A 294 17.97 5.72 6.90
CA VAL A 294 18.10 4.76 5.81
C VAL A 294 17.54 3.38 6.18
N LYS A 295 17.63 2.99 7.45
CA LYS A 295 17.10 1.70 7.90
C LYS A 295 15.60 1.59 7.62
N GLN A 296 14.83 2.65 7.87
CA GLN A 296 13.40 2.64 7.56
C GLN A 296 13.12 2.77 6.06
N GLY A 297 13.94 3.51 5.31
CA GLY A 297 13.88 3.49 3.85
C GLY A 297 14.00 2.06 3.28
N LEU A 298 14.97 1.28 3.78
CA LEU A 298 15.18 -0.11 3.38
C LEU A 298 14.01 -1.02 3.79
N VAL A 299 13.46 -0.84 4.99
CA VAL A 299 12.30 -1.60 5.48
C VAL A 299 11.06 -1.34 4.61
N GLN A 300 10.79 -0.08 4.25
CA GLN A 300 9.63 0.24 3.43
C GLN A 300 9.81 -0.16 1.96
N MET A 301 11.02 -0.15 1.42
CA MET A 301 11.32 -0.76 0.13
C MET A 301 11.02 -2.27 0.14
N LEU A 302 11.41 -2.98 1.18
CA LEU A 302 11.11 -4.41 1.32
C LEU A 302 9.61 -4.68 1.45
N SER A 303 8.85 -3.80 2.14
CA SER A 303 7.39 -3.90 2.22
C SER A 303 6.72 -3.88 0.84
N VAL A 304 7.20 -3.03 -0.09
CA VAL A 304 6.73 -3.01 -1.50
C VAL A 304 6.96 -4.35 -2.19
N PHE A 305 8.11 -4.97 -1.94
CA PHE A 305 8.44 -6.27 -2.55
C PHE A 305 7.62 -7.42 -1.97
N ILE A 306 7.43 -7.43 -0.65
CA ILE A 306 6.54 -8.41 0.01
C ILE A 306 5.12 -8.28 -0.55
N ASP A 307 4.61 -7.06 -0.67
CA ASP A 307 3.28 -6.81 -1.21
C ASP A 307 3.13 -7.32 -2.65
N THR A 308 3.93 -6.79 -3.56
CA THR A 308 3.67 -6.98 -4.98
C THR A 308 4.41 -8.19 -5.57
N LEU A 309 5.73 -8.34 -5.29
CA LEU A 309 6.49 -9.44 -5.87
C LEU A 309 6.16 -10.80 -5.23
N LEU A 310 5.66 -10.80 -3.96
CA LEU A 310 5.29 -12.02 -3.29
C LEU A 310 3.77 -12.22 -3.28
N ILE A 311 2.99 -11.35 -2.63
CA ILE A 311 1.55 -11.59 -2.39
C ILE A 311 0.71 -11.38 -3.66
N CYS A 312 0.93 -10.29 -4.44
CA CYS A 312 0.22 -10.14 -5.71
C CYS A 312 0.59 -11.22 -6.71
N SER A 313 1.87 -11.65 -6.75
CA SER A 313 2.28 -12.78 -7.59
C SER A 313 1.63 -14.09 -7.16
N ALA A 314 1.47 -14.31 -5.85
CA ALA A 314 0.75 -15.47 -5.33
C ALA A 314 -0.69 -15.53 -5.88
N THR A 315 -1.43 -14.42 -5.86
CA THR A 315 -2.76 -14.33 -6.46
C THR A 315 -2.74 -14.55 -7.97
N ALA A 316 -1.82 -13.89 -8.67
CA ALA A 316 -1.70 -14.00 -10.11
C ALA A 316 -1.44 -15.47 -10.53
N PHE A 317 -0.52 -16.14 -9.85
CA PHE A 317 -0.22 -17.55 -10.14
C PHE A 317 -1.38 -18.47 -9.76
N LEU A 318 -2.01 -18.25 -8.61
CA LEU A 318 -3.19 -18.99 -8.22
C LEU A 318 -4.28 -18.93 -9.29
N CYS A 319 -4.51 -17.76 -9.89
CA CYS A 319 -5.47 -17.59 -10.98
C CYS A 319 -4.97 -18.21 -12.30
N LEU A 320 -3.76 -17.88 -12.74
CA LEU A 320 -3.26 -18.29 -14.06
C LEU A 320 -2.97 -19.78 -14.17
N PHE A 321 -2.54 -20.44 -13.08
CA PHE A 321 -2.31 -21.90 -13.05
C PHE A 321 -3.61 -22.71 -12.99
N SER A 322 -4.73 -22.11 -12.56
CA SER A 322 -6.04 -22.77 -12.54
C SER A 322 -6.59 -23.10 -13.93
N GLY A 323 -6.11 -22.40 -14.97
CA GLY A 323 -6.58 -22.54 -16.34
C GLY A 323 -7.91 -21.83 -16.63
N VAL A 324 -8.50 -21.15 -15.66
CA VAL A 324 -9.72 -20.32 -15.87
C VAL A 324 -9.33 -19.05 -16.62
N GLU A 325 -10.02 -18.76 -17.71
CA GLU A 325 -9.77 -17.56 -18.51
C GLU A 325 -10.28 -16.29 -17.81
N PRO A 326 -9.48 -15.22 -17.73
CA PRO A 326 -9.92 -13.94 -17.20
C PRO A 326 -10.86 -13.24 -18.19
N THR A 327 -12.06 -12.86 -17.73
CA THR A 327 -13.01 -12.07 -18.52
C THR A 327 -13.36 -10.78 -17.79
N PRO A 328 -13.67 -9.68 -18.52
CA PRO A 328 -14.03 -8.40 -17.88
C PRO A 328 -15.19 -8.51 -16.89
N ASP A 329 -16.20 -9.32 -17.20
CA ASP A 329 -17.40 -9.50 -16.37
C ASP A 329 -17.12 -10.25 -15.06
N ALA A 330 -16.03 -11.01 -15.00
CA ALA A 330 -15.63 -11.74 -13.81
C ALA A 330 -14.64 -10.96 -12.92
N ALA A 331 -14.28 -9.73 -13.26
CA ALA A 331 -13.29 -8.95 -12.53
C ALA A 331 -13.61 -8.83 -11.04
N GLY A 332 -12.61 -9.02 -10.19
CA GLY A 332 -12.76 -9.00 -8.73
C GLY A 332 -12.92 -10.38 -8.10
N ALA A 333 -13.87 -10.54 -7.19
CA ALA A 333 -14.05 -11.76 -6.41
C ALA A 333 -14.39 -12.99 -7.28
N ALA A 334 -15.26 -12.82 -8.27
CA ALA A 334 -15.78 -13.90 -9.08
C ALA A 334 -14.66 -14.68 -9.80
N TYR A 335 -13.70 -13.97 -10.41
CA TYR A 335 -12.58 -14.63 -11.11
C TYR A 335 -11.65 -15.38 -10.17
N VAL A 336 -11.27 -14.80 -9.02
CA VAL A 336 -10.38 -15.47 -8.08
C VAL A 336 -11.06 -16.69 -7.46
N GLN A 337 -12.34 -16.58 -7.14
CA GLN A 337 -13.10 -17.70 -6.58
C GLN A 337 -13.34 -18.81 -7.61
N ALA A 338 -13.63 -18.49 -8.87
CA ALA A 338 -13.70 -19.47 -9.94
C ALA A 338 -12.36 -20.18 -10.15
N SER A 339 -11.25 -19.43 -10.16
CA SER A 339 -9.90 -19.96 -10.28
C SER A 339 -9.54 -20.89 -9.12
N THR A 340 -9.84 -20.48 -7.89
CA THR A 340 -9.59 -21.32 -6.72
C THR A 340 -10.51 -22.53 -6.64
N ALA A 341 -11.76 -22.42 -7.10
CA ALA A 341 -12.67 -23.55 -7.20
C ALA A 341 -12.16 -24.61 -8.20
N ALA A 342 -11.60 -24.18 -9.34
CA ALA A 342 -11.00 -25.07 -10.32
C ALA A 342 -9.76 -25.80 -9.76
N ALA A 343 -8.93 -25.12 -8.96
CA ALA A 343 -7.69 -25.66 -8.42
C ALA A 343 -7.85 -26.44 -7.11
N LEU A 344 -8.80 -26.06 -6.24
CA LEU A 344 -8.95 -26.53 -4.86
C LEU A 344 -10.37 -27.07 -4.55
N GLY A 345 -11.25 -27.15 -5.55
CA GLY A 345 -12.64 -27.57 -5.36
C GLY A 345 -13.44 -26.58 -4.48
N SER A 346 -14.40 -27.10 -3.75
CA SER A 346 -15.31 -26.29 -2.89
C SER A 346 -14.59 -25.52 -1.76
N PHE A 347 -13.38 -25.92 -1.38
CA PHE A 347 -12.56 -25.20 -0.41
C PHE A 347 -12.09 -23.83 -0.94
N GLY A 348 -11.81 -23.73 -2.25
CA GLY A 348 -11.23 -22.54 -2.87
C GLY A 348 -12.01 -21.24 -2.62
N PRO A 349 -13.31 -21.15 -2.97
CA PRO A 349 -14.11 -19.95 -2.74
C PRO A 349 -14.21 -19.55 -1.27
N VAL A 350 -14.30 -20.53 -0.36
CA VAL A 350 -14.33 -20.28 1.10
C VAL A 350 -12.99 -19.73 1.58
N PHE A 351 -11.89 -20.31 1.12
CA PHE A 351 -10.55 -19.82 1.41
C PHE A 351 -10.36 -18.35 0.99
N ILE A 352 -10.80 -17.98 -0.22
CA ILE A 352 -10.73 -16.60 -0.71
C ILE A 352 -11.60 -15.67 0.13
N ALA A 353 -12.82 -16.06 0.49
CA ALA A 353 -13.69 -15.24 1.33
C ALA A 353 -13.04 -14.97 2.70
N VAL A 354 -12.48 -15.98 3.35
CA VAL A 354 -11.76 -15.84 4.62
C VAL A 354 -10.51 -14.98 4.46
N ALA A 355 -9.70 -15.21 3.42
CA ALA A 355 -8.50 -14.43 3.15
C ALA A 355 -8.83 -12.95 2.93
N VAL A 356 -9.85 -12.63 2.14
CA VAL A 356 -10.28 -11.25 1.91
C VAL A 356 -10.80 -10.60 3.19
N CYS A 357 -11.55 -11.31 4.03
CA CYS A 357 -11.98 -10.78 5.33
C CYS A 357 -10.79 -10.40 6.21
N LEU A 358 -9.77 -11.26 6.31
CA LEU A 358 -8.57 -10.99 7.10
C LEU A 358 -7.74 -9.84 6.50
N PHE A 359 -7.54 -9.85 5.19
CA PHE A 359 -6.78 -8.82 4.49
C PHE A 359 -7.49 -7.45 4.60
N ALA A 360 -8.81 -7.41 4.38
CA ALA A 360 -9.60 -6.20 4.54
C ALA A 360 -9.51 -5.67 5.98
N PHE A 361 -9.66 -6.53 6.97
CA PHE A 361 -9.63 -6.12 8.37
C PHE A 361 -8.28 -5.49 8.74
N THR A 362 -7.16 -6.11 8.37
CA THR A 362 -5.84 -5.53 8.63
C THR A 362 -5.61 -4.23 7.85
N THR A 363 -6.10 -4.15 6.61
CA THR A 363 -6.06 -2.91 5.80
C THR A 363 -6.81 -1.77 6.46
N LEU A 364 -8.02 -2.01 6.98
CA LEU A 364 -8.78 -0.99 7.72
C LEU A 364 -7.98 -0.41 8.89
N LEU A 365 -7.25 -1.27 9.62
CA LEU A 365 -6.42 -0.85 10.75
C LEU A 365 -5.19 -0.05 10.32
N GLY A 366 -4.45 -0.53 9.31
CA GLY A 366 -3.28 0.15 8.76
C GLY A 366 -3.63 1.50 8.16
N ASN A 367 -4.70 1.57 7.40
CA ASN A 367 -5.24 2.81 6.82
C ASN A 367 -5.59 3.85 7.90
N TYR A 368 -6.28 3.41 8.94
CA TYR A 368 -6.65 4.30 10.04
C TYR A 368 -5.41 4.86 10.75
N TYR A 369 -4.37 4.06 10.94
CA TYR A 369 -3.12 4.50 11.59
C TYR A 369 -2.52 5.73 10.89
N TYR A 370 -2.50 5.76 9.56
CA TYR A 370 -1.95 6.89 8.80
C TYR A 370 -2.74 8.19 9.02
N THR A 371 -4.04 8.09 9.25
CA THR A 371 -4.91 9.27 9.39
C THR A 371 -4.70 10.01 10.71
N GLU A 372 -4.37 9.33 11.80
CA GLU A 372 -4.14 9.98 13.10
C GLU A 372 -2.96 10.96 13.07
N GLY A 373 -1.85 10.58 12.40
CA GLY A 373 -0.68 11.46 12.23
C GLY A 373 -1.01 12.74 11.46
N CYS A 374 -1.86 12.63 10.43
CA CYS A 374 -2.30 13.77 9.64
C CYS A 374 -3.22 14.74 10.41
N LEU A 375 -4.11 14.22 11.25
CA LEU A 375 -4.95 15.05 12.13
C LEU A 375 -4.08 15.87 13.09
N ARG A 376 -3.07 15.25 13.71
CA ARG A 376 -2.10 15.93 14.59
C ARG A 376 -1.37 17.04 13.86
N PHE A 377 -0.94 16.81 12.62
CA PHE A 377 -0.28 17.83 11.79
C PHE A 377 -1.19 19.02 11.49
N ILE A 378 -2.43 18.79 11.05
CA ILE A 378 -3.39 19.85 10.72
C ILE A 378 -3.68 20.72 11.94
N MET A 379 -3.94 20.11 13.10
CA MET A 379 -4.35 20.79 14.33
C MET A 379 -3.19 21.44 15.09
N LYS A 380 -1.93 21.19 14.73
CA LYS A 380 -0.71 21.64 15.46
C LYS A 380 -0.64 21.22 16.94
N ARG A 381 -1.46 20.29 17.34
CA ARG A 381 -1.57 19.79 18.73
C ARG A 381 -2.19 18.41 18.73
N GLU A 382 -2.07 17.73 19.86
CA GLU A 382 -2.82 16.51 20.11
C GLU A 382 -4.32 16.79 20.00
N PRO A 383 -5.06 16.07 19.16
CA PRO A 383 -6.50 16.18 19.10
C PRO A 383 -7.13 15.81 20.46
N SER A 384 -8.19 16.52 20.84
CA SER A 384 -8.89 16.20 22.08
C SER A 384 -9.52 14.80 22.04
N LYS A 385 -9.68 14.17 23.22
CA LYS A 385 -10.31 12.84 23.32
C LYS A 385 -11.70 12.79 22.68
N GLY A 386 -12.51 13.84 22.84
CA GLY A 386 -13.84 13.95 22.24
C GLY A 386 -13.78 14.05 20.73
N PHE A 387 -12.85 14.85 20.17
CA PHE A 387 -12.64 14.95 18.73
C PHE A 387 -12.21 13.58 18.14
N MET A 388 -11.26 12.89 18.78
CA MET A 388 -10.81 11.58 18.34
C MET A 388 -11.92 10.53 18.40
N LEU A 389 -12.77 10.58 19.43
CA LEU A 389 -13.93 9.68 19.49
C LEU A 389 -14.90 9.93 18.33
N CYS A 390 -15.22 11.19 18.04
CA CYS A 390 -16.07 11.56 16.91
C CYS A 390 -15.46 11.08 15.58
N PHE A 391 -14.17 11.32 15.35
CA PHE A 391 -13.46 10.88 14.16
C PHE A 391 -13.50 9.34 13.99
N ARG A 392 -13.27 8.58 15.09
CA ARG A 392 -13.33 7.11 15.09
C ARG A 392 -14.73 6.59 14.78
N LEU A 393 -15.75 7.23 15.32
CA LEU A 393 -17.15 6.88 15.03
C LEU A 393 -17.49 7.15 13.55
N ILE A 394 -17.08 8.30 13.01
CA ILE A 394 -17.27 8.62 11.58
C ILE A 394 -16.55 7.59 10.71
N ALA A 395 -15.28 7.28 10.98
CA ALA A 395 -14.54 6.26 10.25
C ALA A 395 -15.23 4.88 10.31
N THR A 396 -15.79 4.51 11.46
CA THR A 396 -16.55 3.26 11.64
C THR A 396 -17.82 3.23 10.80
N VAL A 397 -18.55 4.34 10.75
CA VAL A 397 -19.75 4.46 9.89
C VAL A 397 -19.39 4.38 8.41
N LEU A 398 -18.27 4.98 8.00
CA LEU A 398 -17.79 4.91 6.60
C LEU A 398 -17.42 3.48 6.18
N VAL A 399 -16.90 2.65 7.08
CA VAL A 399 -16.66 1.22 6.80
C VAL A 399 -17.99 0.50 6.52
N PHE A 400 -19.04 0.76 7.32
CA PHE A 400 -20.37 0.21 7.05
C PHE A 400 -20.91 0.68 5.70
N LEU A 401 -20.86 1.99 5.42
CA LEU A 401 -21.34 2.54 4.16
C LEU A 401 -20.60 1.94 2.96
N GLY A 402 -19.30 1.70 3.08
CA GLY A 402 -18.50 1.05 2.05
C GLY A 402 -19.01 -0.33 1.64
N ALA A 403 -19.56 -1.11 2.56
CA ALA A 403 -20.12 -2.42 2.25
C ALA A 403 -21.41 -2.37 1.44
N VAL A 404 -22.10 -1.22 1.40
CA VAL A 404 -23.41 -1.09 0.73
C VAL A 404 -23.38 -0.18 -0.50
N ILE A 405 -22.24 0.40 -0.86
CA ILE A 405 -22.10 1.22 -2.08
C ILE A 405 -21.90 0.36 -3.34
N SER A 406 -21.95 1.00 -4.51
CA SER A 406 -21.69 0.33 -5.79
C SER A 406 -20.19 0.09 -6.01
N ALA A 407 -19.86 -0.94 -6.80
CA ALA A 407 -18.50 -1.26 -7.21
C ALA A 407 -17.79 -0.08 -7.90
N GLY A 408 -18.46 0.55 -8.88
CA GLY A 408 -17.92 1.68 -9.62
C GLY A 408 -17.51 2.80 -8.69
N LEU A 409 -18.43 3.29 -7.85
CA LEU A 409 -18.14 4.37 -6.92
C LEU A 409 -16.99 4.04 -5.96
N ALA A 410 -16.91 2.80 -5.45
CA ALA A 410 -15.84 2.38 -4.55
C ALA A 410 -14.46 2.42 -5.23
N TRP A 411 -14.34 1.83 -6.42
CA TRP A 411 -13.08 1.78 -7.16
C TRP A 411 -12.67 3.14 -7.72
N ASP A 412 -13.60 3.90 -8.32
CA ASP A 412 -13.27 5.18 -8.96
C ASP A 412 -12.92 6.25 -7.92
N THR A 413 -13.55 6.22 -6.75
CA THR A 413 -13.16 7.10 -5.62
C THR A 413 -11.77 6.76 -5.11
N ALA A 414 -11.44 5.48 -4.92
CA ALA A 414 -10.11 5.06 -4.50
C ALA A 414 -9.04 5.45 -5.53
N ASP A 415 -9.31 5.21 -6.81
CA ASP A 415 -8.41 5.56 -7.91
C ASP A 415 -8.16 7.07 -8.02
N LEU A 416 -9.21 7.89 -7.88
CA LEU A 416 -9.08 9.35 -7.87
C LEU A 416 -8.20 9.83 -6.72
N LEU A 417 -8.50 9.40 -5.51
CA LEU A 417 -7.82 9.87 -4.31
C LEU A 417 -6.33 9.44 -4.28
N GLN A 418 -6.02 8.20 -4.68
CA GLN A 418 -4.61 7.76 -4.80
C GLN A 418 -3.85 8.58 -5.85
N ALA A 419 -4.49 8.91 -6.98
CA ALA A 419 -3.87 9.75 -8.01
C ALA A 419 -3.52 11.14 -7.49
N LEU A 420 -4.40 11.75 -6.69
CA LEU A 420 -4.15 13.04 -6.05
C LEU A 420 -2.97 12.97 -5.08
N MET A 421 -2.84 11.91 -4.29
CA MET A 421 -1.68 11.72 -3.41
C MET A 421 -0.36 11.65 -4.20
N VAL A 422 -0.33 10.89 -5.30
CA VAL A 422 0.85 10.77 -6.17
C VAL A 422 1.26 12.12 -6.75
N ILE A 423 0.29 12.88 -7.28
CA ILE A 423 0.55 14.20 -7.90
C ILE A 423 1.15 15.19 -6.89
N ILE A 424 0.76 15.10 -5.62
CA ILE A 424 1.31 15.96 -4.58
C ILE A 424 2.67 15.44 -4.12
N ASN A 425 2.80 14.15 -3.79
CA ASN A 425 3.97 13.62 -3.11
C ASN A 425 5.17 13.40 -4.04
N VAL A 426 4.95 12.83 -5.26
CA VAL A 426 6.07 12.48 -6.15
C VAL A 426 6.94 13.67 -6.53
N PRO A 427 6.39 14.84 -6.96
CA PRO A 427 7.22 16.02 -7.20
C PRO A 427 8.02 16.46 -5.97
N VAL A 428 7.41 16.40 -4.79
CA VAL A 428 8.06 16.80 -3.53
C VAL A 428 9.25 15.90 -3.22
N ILE A 429 9.10 14.57 -3.31
CA ILE A 429 10.22 13.66 -3.01
C ILE A 429 11.32 13.72 -4.08
N VAL A 430 11.00 14.10 -5.33
CA VAL A 430 12.01 14.35 -6.37
C VAL A 430 12.82 15.59 -6.04
N ILE A 431 12.18 16.68 -5.63
CA ILE A 431 12.84 17.94 -5.20
C ILE A 431 13.70 17.68 -3.95
N LEU A 432 13.17 16.95 -2.98
CA LEU A 432 13.82 16.65 -1.71
C LEU A 432 14.72 15.39 -1.74
N ALA A 433 15.05 14.85 -2.91
CA ALA A 433 15.82 13.61 -3.00
C ALA A 433 17.23 13.70 -2.39
N LYS A 434 17.84 14.90 -2.41
CA LYS A 434 19.25 15.09 -1.98
C LYS A 434 19.50 14.62 -0.53
N PRO A 435 18.74 15.06 0.51
CA PRO A 435 18.94 14.59 1.88
C PRO A 435 18.87 13.05 2.02
N ALA A 436 17.97 12.39 1.30
CA ALA A 436 17.85 10.93 1.35
C ALA A 436 19.05 10.22 0.69
N VAL A 437 19.57 10.76 -0.42
CA VAL A 437 20.75 10.23 -1.12
C VAL A 437 22.01 10.45 -0.29
N ASP A 438 22.15 11.62 0.33
CA ASP A 438 23.32 11.91 1.19
C ASP A 438 23.33 11.02 2.45
N ALA A 439 22.14 10.83 3.07
CA ALA A 439 21.99 9.88 4.17
C ALA A 439 22.35 8.44 3.75
N LEU A 440 22.01 8.01 2.52
CA LEU A 440 22.39 6.71 2.01
C LEU A 440 23.91 6.57 1.89
N ARG A 441 24.61 7.61 1.40
CA ARG A 441 26.07 7.62 1.28
C ARG A 441 26.76 7.55 2.66
N ASP A 442 26.24 8.30 3.62
CA ASP A 442 26.72 8.24 5.01
C ASP A 442 26.52 6.84 5.61
N TYR A 443 25.34 6.26 5.42
CA TYR A 443 25.03 4.90 5.86
C TYR A 443 26.02 3.87 5.30
N GLU A 444 26.26 3.91 4.00
CA GLU A 444 27.15 2.98 3.31
C GLU A 444 28.61 3.16 3.74
N LYS A 445 29.06 4.40 3.94
CA LYS A 445 30.38 4.71 4.45
C LYS A 445 30.60 4.09 5.84
N GLN A 446 29.69 4.34 6.78
CA GLN A 446 29.80 3.78 8.14
C GLN A 446 29.74 2.25 8.14
N ARG A 447 28.96 1.63 7.25
CA ARG A 447 28.94 0.17 7.09
C ARG A 447 30.26 -0.38 6.53
N ALA A 448 30.85 0.28 5.55
CA ALA A 448 32.14 -0.13 5.00
C ALA A 448 33.24 -0.09 6.07
N GLU A 449 33.11 0.77 7.08
CA GLU A 449 33.97 0.84 8.25
C GLU A 449 33.64 -0.24 9.33
N GLY A 450 32.69 -1.12 9.07
CA GLY A 450 32.27 -2.17 10.01
C GLY A 450 31.40 -1.66 11.18
N LYS A 451 30.91 -0.42 11.13
CA LYS A 451 30.10 0.19 12.18
C LYS A 451 28.60 -0.13 12.01
N ASN A 452 27.85 -0.09 13.10
CA ASN A 452 26.39 0.05 13.01
C ASN A 452 26.06 1.52 12.77
N PRO A 453 25.51 1.90 11.61
CA PRO A 453 25.35 3.31 11.26
C PRO A 453 24.48 4.09 12.23
N VAL A 454 24.93 5.29 12.59
CA VAL A 454 24.24 6.27 13.43
C VAL A 454 24.17 7.59 12.66
N TYR A 455 23.00 8.17 12.59
CA TYR A 455 22.78 9.41 11.84
C TYR A 455 22.87 10.64 12.74
N ARG A 456 23.55 11.67 12.25
CA ARG A 456 23.56 13.02 12.82
C ARG A 456 23.26 14.02 11.72
N ALA A 457 22.26 14.87 11.95
CA ALA A 457 21.80 15.81 10.94
C ALA A 457 22.89 16.83 10.56
N ALA A 458 23.67 17.30 11.53
CA ALA A 458 24.76 18.25 11.32
C ALA A 458 25.85 17.69 10.39
N ASP A 459 26.23 16.41 10.53
CA ASP A 459 27.25 15.76 9.71
C ASP A 459 26.82 15.62 8.24
N ASN A 460 25.49 15.66 7.98
CA ASN A 460 24.89 15.55 6.66
C ASN A 460 24.40 16.89 6.09
N GLY A 461 24.68 18.00 6.79
CA GLY A 461 24.25 19.34 6.35
C GLY A 461 22.73 19.50 6.27
N VAL A 462 21.98 18.80 7.14
CA VAL A 462 20.51 18.86 7.18
C VAL A 462 20.08 19.71 8.38
N GLU A 463 19.29 20.75 8.09
CA GLU A 463 18.74 21.65 9.09
C GLU A 463 17.24 21.37 9.33
N GLY A 464 16.68 21.90 10.41
CA GLY A 464 15.24 21.80 10.72
C GLY A 464 14.80 20.43 11.25
N THR A 465 15.75 19.58 11.64
CA THR A 465 15.43 18.30 12.27
C THR A 465 15.19 18.45 13.77
N ASP A 466 14.27 17.66 14.30
CA ASP A 466 13.90 17.66 15.74
C ASP A 466 14.53 16.46 16.48
N PHE A 467 14.77 15.37 15.77
CA PHE A 467 15.12 14.08 16.38
C PHE A 467 16.65 13.77 16.31
N TRP A 468 17.36 14.25 15.30
CA TRP A 468 18.69 13.82 14.93
C TRP A 468 19.83 14.83 15.29
N ASN A 469 19.59 15.66 16.30
CA ASN A 469 20.56 16.65 16.81
C ASN A 469 21.59 16.00 17.75
#